data_c31aef27361b12546f1d3c2ef876f6e9
#
_entry.id   c31aef27361b12546f1d3c2ef876f6e9
#
_cell.length_a   1.000
_cell.length_b   1.000
_cell.length_c   1.000
_cell.angle_alpha   90.00
_cell.angle_beta   90.00
_cell.angle_gamma   90.00
#
_symmetry.space_group_name_H-M   'P 1'
#
loop_
_entity.id
_entity.type
_entity.pdbx_description
1 polymer ?
#
loop_
_entity_poly.entity_id
_entity_poly.type
_entity_poly.pdbx_seq_one_letter_code
_entity_poly.pdbx_strand_id
1 'polypeptide(L)'
;SKFEARLAKSIRYRLEDLGKFKVTQAQSTVFIEPLEDDLDMDEAFRRISKIFGIVKMSRAACCSKDFDEICATAEAYLGETLRGIRTFKVEAKRADKTFPMKSPELCRELGAYLLGKHPHLRVNVHEPQLEIMVEIRDKGAYIHGPKVEAAGGLPVGTSGRALNLLSGGIDSPVAAYCMARRGLALHHIHFASPPYTSLRAKLKVRALARELAEYTGNCQLFVVPYTKPQEYIRDNAPDVLFTVLMRRSMLRIAKLVADQSEMEALITGESLAQVASQTMQAIACTDAAQNLPILRPLIGMDKTEIIAISRKIGTFDTSIEPYEDCCTIFTPPHPKTKPSLAEIEAAEAGMPGLAELERIAAETVEKIPIRIGDDPEF
;
A
#
# COMPACT_ATOMS: atom_id res chain seq x y z
N SER A 1 -3.29 13.94 18.16
CA SER A 1 -1.88 13.81 17.72
C SER A 1 -1.73 14.17 16.24
N LYS A 2 -0.51 14.41 15.77
CA LYS A 2 -0.23 14.66 14.32
C LYS A 2 -0.67 13.46 13.46
N PHE A 3 -0.50 12.25 13.98
CA PHE A 3 -0.92 11.02 13.29
C PHE A 3 -2.44 10.97 13.08
N GLU A 4 -3.20 11.28 14.09
CA GLU A 4 -4.66 11.28 14.04
C GLU A 4 -5.20 12.33 13.07
N ALA A 5 -4.63 13.54 13.09
CA ALA A 5 -5.01 14.59 12.15
C ALA A 5 -4.71 14.18 10.70
N ARG A 6 -3.56 13.50 10.46
CA ARG A 6 -3.19 12.99 9.14
C ARG A 6 -4.13 11.88 8.69
N LEU A 7 -4.45 10.94 9.60
CA LEU A 7 -5.40 9.86 9.31
C LEU A 7 -6.79 10.41 8.96
N ALA A 8 -7.32 11.32 9.76
CA ALA A 8 -8.62 11.95 9.50
C ALA A 8 -8.65 12.70 8.17
N LYS A 9 -7.55 13.38 7.79
CA LYS A 9 -7.41 14.02 6.49
C LYS A 9 -7.44 13.00 5.35
N SER A 10 -6.71 11.88 5.49
CA SER A 10 -6.70 10.81 4.49
C SER A 10 -8.07 10.18 4.31
N ILE A 11 -8.81 9.95 5.40
CA ILE A 11 -10.17 9.40 5.35
C ILE A 11 -11.10 10.36 4.58
N ARG A 12 -11.11 11.66 4.95
CA ARG A 12 -11.97 12.64 4.27
C ARG A 12 -11.67 12.72 2.78
N TYR A 13 -10.39 12.75 2.41
CA TYR A 13 -9.98 12.80 1.01
C TYR A 13 -10.45 11.57 0.22
N ARG A 14 -10.39 10.37 0.83
CA ARG A 14 -10.82 9.11 0.19
C ARG A 14 -12.33 9.02 -0.02
N LEU A 15 -13.12 9.78 0.71
CA LEU A 15 -14.57 9.75 0.68
C LEU A 15 -15.20 10.95 -0.03
N GLU A 16 -14.38 11.93 -0.44
CA GLU A 16 -14.85 13.24 -0.92
C GLU A 16 -15.80 13.14 -2.14
N ASP A 17 -15.52 12.24 -3.06
CA ASP A 17 -16.31 12.00 -4.26
C ASP A 17 -17.52 11.06 -4.07
N LEU A 18 -17.61 10.37 -2.93
CA LEU A 18 -18.73 9.49 -2.60
C LEU A 18 -19.90 10.23 -1.92
N GLY A 19 -19.67 11.44 -1.41
CA GLY A 19 -20.67 12.25 -0.73
C GLY A 19 -20.20 12.77 0.62
N LYS A 20 -21.15 13.24 1.45
CA LYS A 20 -20.82 13.87 2.72
C LYS A 20 -20.75 12.87 3.87
N PHE A 21 -19.60 12.82 4.50
CA PHE A 21 -19.34 12.02 5.68
C PHE A 21 -18.84 12.88 6.85
N LYS A 22 -19.33 12.58 8.02
CA LYS A 22 -18.81 13.16 9.26
C LYS A 22 -17.75 12.23 9.84
N VAL A 23 -16.52 12.73 9.93
CA VAL A 23 -15.40 12.00 10.49
C VAL A 23 -15.09 12.59 11.86
N THR A 24 -15.38 11.82 12.92
CA THR A 24 -15.12 12.20 14.31
C THR A 24 -14.20 11.19 14.96
N GLN A 25 -13.43 11.64 15.94
CA GLN A 25 -12.52 10.83 16.70
C GLN A 25 -12.85 10.89 18.18
N ALA A 26 -12.88 9.71 18.80
CA ALA A 26 -13.01 9.58 20.25
C ALA A 26 -12.02 8.51 20.72
N GLN A 27 -11.07 8.92 21.55
CA GLN A 27 -9.97 8.06 22.02
C GLN A 27 -9.22 7.45 20.80
N SER A 28 -9.07 6.13 20.74
CA SER A 28 -8.39 5.40 19.66
C SER A 28 -9.33 4.97 18.52
N THR A 29 -10.59 5.44 18.51
CA THR A 29 -11.60 5.05 17.50
C THR A 29 -11.97 6.25 16.64
N VAL A 30 -12.03 6.02 15.33
CA VAL A 30 -12.56 6.99 14.36
C VAL A 30 -13.95 6.53 13.94
N PHE A 31 -14.92 7.43 14.04
CA PHE A 31 -16.30 7.22 13.59
C PHE A 31 -16.49 7.94 12.27
N ILE A 32 -17.06 7.24 11.30
CA ILE A 32 -17.38 7.75 9.98
C ILE A 32 -18.88 7.54 9.78
N GLU A 33 -19.62 8.66 9.83
CA GLU A 33 -21.06 8.67 9.75
C GLU A 33 -21.48 9.27 8.40
N PRO A 34 -22.32 8.57 7.59
CA PRO A 34 -22.90 9.18 6.41
C PRO A 34 -23.83 10.31 6.83
N LEU A 35 -23.82 11.42 6.11
CA LEU A 35 -24.69 12.58 6.34
C LEU A 35 -25.81 12.70 5.29
N GLU A 36 -25.82 11.84 4.31
CA GLU A 36 -26.79 11.76 3.20
C GLU A 36 -27.27 10.31 3.10
N ASP A 37 -28.49 10.16 2.64
CA ASP A 37 -29.03 8.84 2.27
C ASP A 37 -28.47 8.37 0.94
N ASP A 38 -28.51 7.06 0.66
CA ASP A 38 -28.08 6.43 -0.60
C ASP A 38 -26.59 6.54 -0.96
N LEU A 39 -25.72 6.78 0.03
CA LEU A 39 -24.27 6.71 -0.17
C LEU A 39 -23.79 5.27 -0.37
N ASP A 40 -22.84 5.06 -1.29
CA ASP A 40 -22.21 3.74 -1.49
C ASP A 40 -21.29 3.39 -0.32
N MET A 41 -21.91 2.78 0.71
CA MET A 41 -21.22 2.35 1.93
C MET A 41 -20.29 1.16 1.68
N ASP A 42 -20.47 0.37 0.62
CA ASP A 42 -19.59 -0.73 0.26
C ASP A 42 -18.28 -0.17 -0.30
N GLU A 43 -18.38 0.76 -1.21
CA GLU A 43 -17.21 1.43 -1.77
C GLU A 43 -16.49 2.27 -0.69
N ALA A 44 -17.21 2.99 0.16
CA ALA A 44 -16.63 3.71 1.29
C ALA A 44 -15.83 2.77 2.20
N PHE A 45 -16.39 1.62 2.55
CA PHE A 45 -15.74 0.61 3.38
C PHE A 45 -14.49 0.04 2.70
N ARG A 46 -14.57 -0.28 1.41
CA ARG A 46 -13.46 -0.77 0.59
C ARG A 46 -12.30 0.25 0.58
N ARG A 47 -12.58 1.53 0.32
CA ARG A 47 -11.56 2.58 0.27
C ARG A 47 -10.89 2.80 1.62
N ILE A 48 -11.67 2.83 2.70
CA ILE A 48 -11.17 3.02 4.06
C ILE A 48 -10.28 1.85 4.48
N SER A 49 -10.61 0.61 4.10
CA SER A 49 -9.83 -0.58 4.44
C SER A 49 -8.39 -0.53 3.91
N LYS A 50 -8.12 0.26 2.86
CA LYS A 50 -6.81 0.45 2.24
C LYS A 50 -5.99 1.61 2.83
N ILE A 51 -6.54 2.35 3.80
CA ILE A 51 -5.84 3.49 4.41
C ILE A 51 -4.88 2.99 5.50
N PHE A 52 -3.59 3.29 5.33
CA PHE A 52 -2.59 3.02 6.37
C PHE A 52 -2.87 3.84 7.64
N GLY A 53 -2.71 3.19 8.80
CA GLY A 53 -3.06 3.71 10.11
C GLY A 53 -4.35 3.12 10.69
N ILE A 54 -5.16 2.44 9.89
CA ILE A 54 -6.36 1.74 10.32
C ILE A 54 -6.04 0.26 10.48
N VAL A 55 -6.12 -0.26 11.71
CA VAL A 55 -5.78 -1.67 12.00
C VAL A 55 -6.99 -2.57 11.78
N LYS A 56 -8.14 -2.17 12.33
CA LYS A 56 -9.41 -2.92 12.24
C LYS A 56 -10.57 -1.95 12.06
N MET A 57 -11.59 -2.41 11.38
CA MET A 57 -12.81 -1.64 11.13
C MET A 57 -14.04 -2.55 11.15
N SER A 58 -15.19 -1.96 11.39
CA SER A 58 -16.48 -2.62 11.30
C SER A 58 -17.55 -1.64 10.86
N ARG A 59 -18.58 -2.13 10.19
CA ARG A 59 -19.83 -1.39 10.05
C ARG A 59 -20.63 -1.57 11.32
N ALA A 60 -21.31 -0.53 11.75
CA ALA A 60 -22.16 -0.56 12.93
C ALA A 60 -23.48 0.13 12.65
N ALA A 61 -24.56 -0.44 13.14
CA ALA A 61 -25.82 0.29 13.32
C ALA A 61 -25.74 1.13 14.58
N CYS A 62 -26.30 2.33 14.54
CA CYS A 62 -26.31 3.28 15.66
C CYS A 62 -27.75 3.59 16.07
N CYS A 63 -28.00 3.60 17.38
CA CYS A 63 -29.28 3.99 17.95
C CYS A 63 -29.08 4.76 19.26
N SER A 64 -30.19 5.18 19.88
CA SER A 64 -30.14 5.75 21.22
C SER A 64 -29.69 4.72 22.27
N LYS A 65 -29.45 5.19 23.49
CA LYS A 65 -29.09 4.31 24.62
C LYS A 65 -30.33 3.71 25.32
N ASP A 66 -31.42 3.57 24.60
CA ASP A 66 -32.60 2.86 25.07
C ASP A 66 -32.49 1.37 24.75
N PHE A 67 -32.84 0.50 25.71
CA PHE A 67 -32.66 -0.93 25.54
C PHE A 67 -33.58 -1.51 24.47
N ASP A 68 -34.81 -1.03 24.37
CA ASP A 68 -35.76 -1.53 23.36
C ASP A 68 -35.33 -1.10 21.95
N GLU A 69 -34.78 0.11 21.82
CA GLU A 69 -34.16 0.56 20.54
C GLU A 69 -32.91 -0.27 20.19
N ILE A 70 -32.08 -0.60 21.17
CA ILE A 70 -30.92 -1.48 20.95
C ILE A 70 -31.37 -2.84 20.42
N CYS A 71 -32.41 -3.42 21.02
CA CYS A 71 -32.98 -4.70 20.58
C CYS A 71 -33.55 -4.62 19.15
N ALA A 72 -34.34 -3.61 18.87
CA ALA A 72 -34.96 -3.39 17.56
C ALA A 72 -33.88 -3.15 16.48
N THR A 73 -32.87 -2.36 16.80
CA THR A 73 -31.74 -2.05 15.89
C THR A 73 -30.88 -3.29 15.63
N ALA A 74 -30.61 -4.10 16.66
CA ALA A 74 -29.87 -5.35 16.51
C ALA A 74 -30.61 -6.33 15.57
N GLU A 75 -31.91 -6.47 15.74
CA GLU A 75 -32.74 -7.31 14.88
C GLU A 75 -32.80 -6.79 13.43
N ALA A 76 -33.04 -5.50 13.26
CA ALA A 76 -33.10 -4.88 11.94
C ALA A 76 -31.78 -4.99 11.18
N TYR A 77 -30.65 -4.82 11.87
CA TYR A 77 -29.32 -4.82 11.25
C TYR A 77 -28.74 -6.21 11.03
N LEU A 78 -28.93 -7.13 11.99
CA LEU A 78 -28.30 -8.45 11.97
C LEU A 78 -29.28 -9.60 11.67
N GLY A 79 -30.59 -9.34 11.60
CA GLY A 79 -31.62 -10.36 11.49
C GLY A 79 -31.46 -11.26 10.27
N GLU A 80 -31.01 -10.73 9.13
CA GLU A 80 -30.73 -11.55 7.95
C GLU A 80 -29.53 -12.48 8.18
N THR A 81 -28.47 -11.97 8.75
CA THR A 81 -27.28 -12.77 9.11
C THR A 81 -27.63 -13.85 10.13
N LEU A 82 -28.45 -13.49 11.14
CA LEU A 82 -28.91 -14.42 12.18
C LEU A 82 -29.75 -15.58 11.63
N ARG A 83 -30.52 -15.34 10.58
CA ARG A 83 -31.28 -16.42 9.90
C ARG A 83 -30.41 -17.48 9.23
N GLY A 84 -29.19 -17.08 8.82
CA GLY A 84 -28.24 -17.95 8.11
C GLY A 84 -27.28 -18.74 9.00
N ILE A 85 -27.30 -18.55 10.31
CA ILE A 85 -26.35 -19.15 11.27
C ILE A 85 -27.08 -20.00 12.32
N ARG A 86 -26.34 -20.74 13.15
CA ARG A 86 -26.90 -21.55 14.25
C ARG A 86 -26.42 -21.11 15.64
N THR A 87 -25.27 -20.47 15.72
CA THR A 87 -24.70 -20.08 17.01
C THR A 87 -24.22 -18.65 17.00
N PHE A 88 -24.47 -17.95 18.09
CA PHE A 88 -24.02 -16.58 18.28
C PHE A 88 -23.61 -16.33 19.73
N LYS A 89 -22.99 -15.17 19.96
CA LYS A 89 -22.64 -14.63 21.26
C LYS A 89 -22.85 -13.13 21.24
N VAL A 90 -23.30 -12.57 22.35
CA VAL A 90 -23.34 -11.12 22.56
C VAL A 90 -22.23 -10.70 23.50
N GLU A 91 -21.46 -9.71 23.12
CA GLU A 91 -20.48 -9.01 23.93
C GLU A 91 -20.87 -7.54 24.08
N ALA A 92 -20.59 -6.94 25.20
CA ALA A 92 -20.91 -5.53 25.45
C ALA A 92 -19.74 -4.77 26.08
N LYS A 93 -19.48 -3.58 25.55
CA LYS A 93 -18.53 -2.61 26.10
C LYS A 93 -19.24 -1.33 26.46
N ARG A 94 -19.01 -0.84 27.66
CA ARG A 94 -19.58 0.42 28.14
C ARG A 94 -18.46 1.43 28.40
N ALA A 95 -18.35 2.43 27.54
CA ALA A 95 -17.56 3.63 27.82
C ALA A 95 -18.40 4.60 28.71
N ASP A 96 -19.68 4.72 28.41
CA ASP A 96 -20.63 5.44 29.28
C ASP A 96 -21.09 4.55 30.43
N LYS A 97 -20.64 4.88 31.63
CA LYS A 97 -21.00 4.16 32.87
C LYS A 97 -22.33 4.57 33.44
N THR A 98 -22.98 5.64 32.94
CA THR A 98 -24.30 6.09 33.35
C THR A 98 -25.45 5.25 32.79
N PHE A 99 -25.16 4.45 31.77
CA PHE A 99 -26.13 3.49 31.20
C PHE A 99 -26.59 2.50 32.28
N PRO A 100 -27.92 2.31 32.49
CA PRO A 100 -28.45 1.63 33.68
C PRO A 100 -28.03 0.14 33.75
N MET A 101 -27.91 -0.57 32.61
CA MET A 101 -27.55 -1.99 32.60
C MET A 101 -26.04 -2.19 32.63
N LYS A 102 -25.56 -3.19 33.37
CA LYS A 102 -24.17 -3.65 33.32
C LYS A 102 -23.93 -4.48 32.05
N SER A 103 -22.66 -4.54 31.59
CA SER A 103 -22.34 -5.30 30.35
C SER A 103 -22.81 -6.75 30.37
N PRO A 104 -22.64 -7.55 31.44
CA PRO A 104 -23.16 -8.92 31.47
C PRO A 104 -24.68 -9.00 31.39
N GLU A 105 -25.38 -8.05 31.99
CA GLU A 105 -26.84 -7.95 31.96
C GLU A 105 -27.31 -7.60 30.56
N LEU A 106 -26.69 -6.59 29.90
CA LEU A 106 -26.99 -6.23 28.51
C LEU A 106 -26.77 -7.40 27.55
N CYS A 107 -25.68 -8.15 27.72
CA CYS A 107 -25.42 -9.36 26.91
C CYS A 107 -26.53 -10.42 27.08
N ARG A 108 -26.94 -10.67 28.33
CA ARG A 108 -27.97 -11.67 28.64
C ARG A 108 -29.33 -11.27 28.06
N GLU A 109 -29.76 -10.04 28.32
CA GLU A 109 -31.10 -9.58 27.91
C GLU A 109 -31.21 -9.45 26.38
N LEU A 110 -30.20 -8.87 25.71
CA LEU A 110 -30.19 -8.83 24.25
C LEU A 110 -30.08 -10.24 23.64
N GLY A 111 -29.28 -11.13 24.23
CA GLY A 111 -29.20 -12.52 23.82
C GLY A 111 -30.54 -13.24 23.93
N ALA A 112 -31.27 -13.05 25.02
CA ALA A 112 -32.61 -13.59 25.24
C ALA A 112 -33.64 -13.05 24.21
N TYR A 113 -33.59 -11.74 23.94
CA TYR A 113 -34.43 -11.12 22.92
C TYR A 113 -34.22 -11.74 21.53
N LEU A 114 -32.94 -11.88 21.10
CA LEU A 114 -32.61 -12.46 19.80
C LEU A 114 -32.98 -13.95 19.71
N LEU A 115 -32.82 -14.73 20.78
CA LEU A 115 -33.29 -16.13 20.85
C LEU A 115 -34.81 -16.21 20.72
N GLY A 116 -35.57 -15.28 21.31
CA GLY A 116 -37.00 -15.19 21.15
C GLY A 116 -37.46 -14.92 19.72
N LYS A 117 -36.68 -14.12 18.97
CA LYS A 117 -36.95 -13.80 17.55
C LYS A 117 -36.49 -14.91 16.60
N HIS A 118 -35.44 -15.64 16.97
CA HIS A 118 -34.78 -16.67 16.15
C HIS A 118 -34.67 -18.00 16.93
N PRO A 119 -35.73 -18.80 17.04
CA PRO A 119 -35.75 -20.02 17.87
C PRO A 119 -34.75 -21.12 17.45
N HIS A 120 -34.21 -21.02 16.23
CA HIS A 120 -33.22 -21.96 15.71
C HIS A 120 -31.79 -21.67 16.23
N LEU A 121 -31.58 -20.50 16.82
CA LEU A 121 -30.25 -20.09 17.34
C LEU A 121 -29.97 -20.71 18.71
N ARG A 122 -28.67 -20.83 18.98
CA ARG A 122 -28.13 -21.22 20.29
C ARG A 122 -26.99 -20.29 20.67
N VAL A 123 -26.80 -20.01 21.95
CA VAL A 123 -25.65 -19.26 22.45
C VAL A 123 -24.43 -20.22 22.53
N ASN A 124 -23.31 -19.80 21.93
CA ASN A 124 -22.03 -20.47 22.09
C ASN A 124 -20.99 -19.40 22.45
N VAL A 125 -20.52 -19.46 23.69
CA VAL A 125 -19.58 -18.46 24.25
C VAL A 125 -18.13 -18.69 23.83
N HIS A 126 -17.77 -19.89 23.36
CA HIS A 126 -16.40 -20.26 23.00
C HIS A 126 -16.14 -20.11 21.51
N GLU A 127 -16.99 -20.67 20.66
CA GLU A 127 -16.85 -20.72 19.21
C GLU A 127 -18.18 -20.32 18.52
N PRO A 128 -18.62 -19.06 18.65
CA PRO A 128 -19.82 -18.59 17.97
C PRO A 128 -19.56 -18.42 16.48
N GLN A 129 -20.58 -18.70 15.64
CA GLN A 129 -20.54 -18.32 14.22
C GLN A 129 -20.64 -16.81 14.01
N LEU A 130 -21.29 -16.10 14.94
CA LEU A 130 -21.38 -14.64 14.96
C LEU A 130 -21.16 -14.11 16.38
N GLU A 131 -20.19 -13.23 16.54
CA GLU A 131 -20.03 -12.40 17.74
C GLU A 131 -20.68 -11.05 17.49
N ILE A 132 -21.71 -10.73 18.27
CA ILE A 132 -22.40 -9.43 18.23
C ILE A 132 -21.82 -8.55 19.32
N MET A 133 -21.24 -7.42 18.91
CA MET A 133 -20.70 -6.42 19.85
C MET A 133 -21.67 -5.26 19.99
N VAL A 134 -21.98 -4.91 21.22
CA VAL A 134 -22.73 -3.69 21.58
C VAL A 134 -21.80 -2.74 22.33
N GLU A 135 -21.53 -1.60 21.76
CA GLU A 135 -20.72 -0.57 22.40
C GLU A 135 -21.60 0.61 22.85
N ILE A 136 -21.75 0.79 24.17
CA ILE A 136 -22.44 1.94 24.76
C ILE A 136 -21.43 3.06 24.95
N ARG A 137 -21.63 4.16 24.23
CA ARG A 137 -20.77 5.34 24.26
C ARG A 137 -21.57 6.61 24.59
N ASP A 138 -20.91 7.74 24.76
CA ASP A 138 -21.56 9.01 25.18
C ASP A 138 -22.72 9.40 24.24
N LYS A 139 -22.55 9.21 22.94
CA LYS A 139 -23.51 9.66 21.92
C LYS A 139 -24.58 8.63 21.52
N GLY A 140 -24.46 7.38 21.92
CA GLY A 140 -25.39 6.33 21.52
C GLY A 140 -24.87 4.93 21.74
N ALA A 141 -25.65 3.96 21.28
CA ALA A 141 -25.29 2.54 21.21
C ALA A 141 -24.90 2.19 19.78
N TYR A 142 -23.82 1.42 19.64
CA TYR A 142 -23.29 0.94 18.37
C TYR A 142 -23.30 -0.58 18.35
N ILE A 143 -23.96 -1.16 17.35
CA ILE A 143 -24.13 -2.61 17.22
C ILE A 143 -23.39 -3.05 15.96
N HIS A 144 -22.46 -3.98 16.11
CA HIS A 144 -21.68 -4.48 14.99
C HIS A 144 -21.31 -5.97 15.14
N GLY A 145 -21.00 -6.60 14.03
CA GLY A 145 -20.40 -7.92 13.99
C GLY A 145 -18.87 -7.90 14.20
N PRO A 146 -18.17 -8.96 13.79
CA PRO A 146 -16.71 -9.03 13.89
C PRO A 146 -16.04 -7.87 13.17
N LYS A 147 -14.91 -7.39 13.74
CA LYS A 147 -14.06 -6.40 13.08
C LYS A 147 -13.22 -7.08 12.01
N VAL A 148 -13.17 -6.49 10.83
CA VAL A 148 -12.28 -6.93 9.75
C VAL A 148 -10.94 -6.20 9.84
N GLU A 149 -9.89 -6.85 9.43
CA GLU A 149 -8.57 -6.24 9.35
C GLU A 149 -8.49 -5.27 8.17
N ALA A 150 -7.82 -4.15 8.39
CA ALA A 150 -7.53 -3.13 7.40
C ALA A 150 -6.02 -3.08 7.10
N ALA A 151 -5.56 -2.07 6.37
CA ALA A 151 -4.16 -1.99 5.91
C ALA A 151 -3.12 -1.92 7.04
N GLY A 152 -3.50 -1.47 8.24
CA GLY A 152 -2.58 -1.31 9.38
C GLY A 152 -1.52 -0.24 9.13
N GLY A 153 -0.37 -0.37 9.78
CA GLY A 153 0.76 0.53 9.56
C GLY A 153 0.60 1.93 10.14
N LEU A 154 1.24 2.91 9.49
CA LEU A 154 1.26 4.32 9.88
C LEU A 154 0.68 5.19 8.75
N PRO A 155 -0.02 6.31 9.06
CA PRO A 155 -0.52 7.20 8.03
C PRO A 155 0.58 7.72 7.12
N VAL A 156 0.33 7.70 5.81
CA VAL A 156 1.29 8.13 4.78
C VAL A 156 1.75 9.57 5.01
N GLY A 157 3.06 9.80 4.88
CA GLY A 157 3.70 11.10 5.07
C GLY A 157 4.01 11.45 6.53
N THR A 158 3.95 10.46 7.45
CA THR A 158 4.38 10.68 8.85
C THR A 158 5.86 10.34 9.08
N SER A 159 6.52 9.66 8.14
CA SER A 159 7.90 9.16 8.27
C SER A 159 8.83 9.66 7.18
N GLY A 160 8.49 10.77 6.51
CA GLY A 160 9.30 11.34 5.43
C GLY A 160 8.81 10.95 4.04
N ARG A 161 9.69 11.14 3.03
CA ARG A 161 9.39 11.01 1.59
C ARG A 161 10.47 10.18 0.90
N ALA A 162 10.07 9.29 0.00
CA ALA A 162 11.01 8.45 -0.74
C ALA A 162 10.61 8.27 -2.21
N LEU A 163 11.62 8.04 -3.05
CA LEU A 163 11.46 7.74 -4.47
C LEU A 163 11.62 6.24 -4.70
N ASN A 164 10.55 5.58 -5.14
CA ASN A 164 10.55 4.16 -5.42
C ASN A 164 10.90 3.88 -6.87
N LEU A 165 11.91 3.05 -7.12
CA LEU A 165 12.26 2.57 -8.44
C LEU A 165 11.21 1.52 -8.88
N LEU A 166 10.24 1.96 -9.66
CA LEU A 166 9.10 1.15 -10.06
C LEU A 166 9.34 0.52 -11.43
N SER A 167 9.38 -0.79 -11.46
CA SER A 167 9.44 -1.61 -12.68
C SER A 167 8.09 -2.27 -12.95
N GLY A 168 7.94 -2.90 -14.11
CA GLY A 168 6.78 -3.73 -14.44
C GLY A 168 6.75 -5.09 -13.74
N GLY A 169 7.75 -5.43 -12.92
CA GLY A 169 7.83 -6.70 -12.19
C GLY A 169 7.05 -6.71 -10.88
N ILE A 170 7.00 -7.89 -10.26
CA ILE A 170 6.24 -8.15 -9.02
C ILE A 170 6.84 -7.42 -7.80
N ASP A 171 8.17 -7.29 -7.74
CA ASP A 171 8.88 -6.94 -6.51
C ASP A 171 8.78 -5.44 -6.18
N SER A 172 8.95 -4.56 -7.16
CA SER A 172 8.99 -3.11 -6.90
C SER A 172 7.66 -2.51 -6.41
N PRO A 173 6.47 -2.97 -6.85
CA PRO A 173 5.20 -2.56 -6.23
C PRO A 173 5.08 -3.01 -4.78
N VAL A 174 5.51 -4.23 -4.46
CA VAL A 174 5.48 -4.76 -3.09
C VAL A 174 6.42 -3.97 -2.19
N ALA A 175 7.61 -3.60 -2.68
CA ALA A 175 8.55 -2.75 -1.95
C ALA A 175 7.93 -1.37 -1.61
N ALA A 176 7.27 -0.75 -2.58
CA ALA A 176 6.54 0.50 -2.38
C ALA A 176 5.48 0.38 -1.28
N TYR A 177 4.65 -0.65 -1.36
CA TYR A 177 3.62 -0.93 -0.35
C TYR A 177 4.21 -1.09 1.05
N CYS A 178 5.25 -1.90 1.19
CA CYS A 178 5.91 -2.14 2.47
C CYS A 178 6.43 -0.84 3.11
N MET A 179 7.03 0.03 2.32
CA MET A 179 7.58 1.28 2.83
C MET A 179 6.52 2.35 3.09
N ALA A 180 5.49 2.46 2.22
CA ALA A 180 4.35 3.34 2.48
C ALA A 180 3.60 2.94 3.75
N ARG A 181 3.48 1.64 4.04
CA ARG A 181 2.90 1.11 5.27
C ARG A 181 3.67 1.56 6.53
N ARG A 182 4.95 1.94 6.39
CA ARG A 182 5.77 2.54 7.46
C ARG A 182 5.65 4.07 7.53
N GLY A 183 4.71 4.64 6.78
CA GLY A 183 4.39 6.06 6.84
C GLY A 183 5.17 6.94 5.84
N LEU A 184 5.93 6.36 4.90
CA LEU A 184 6.58 7.14 3.86
C LEU A 184 5.58 7.62 2.80
N ALA A 185 5.67 8.88 2.41
CA ALA A 185 5.03 9.39 1.21
C ALA A 185 5.92 9.06 0.00
N LEU A 186 5.32 8.50 -1.04
CA LEU A 186 6.07 7.98 -2.18
C LEU A 186 5.81 8.77 -3.46
N HIS A 187 6.87 8.92 -4.25
CA HIS A 187 6.80 9.07 -5.70
C HIS A 187 7.49 7.87 -6.35
N HIS A 188 7.26 7.67 -7.64
CA HIS A 188 7.83 6.56 -8.39
C HIS A 188 8.71 7.06 -9.51
N ILE A 189 9.78 6.32 -9.83
CA ILE A 189 10.64 6.55 -10.98
C ILE A 189 10.74 5.27 -11.81
N HIS A 190 10.54 5.38 -13.11
CA HIS A 190 10.63 4.30 -14.07
C HIS A 190 11.59 4.67 -15.19
N PHE A 191 12.38 3.72 -15.64
CA PHE A 191 13.35 3.88 -16.73
C PHE A 191 12.81 3.26 -18.00
N ALA A 192 12.62 4.06 -19.04
CA ALA A 192 12.13 3.64 -20.33
C ALA A 192 13.21 3.77 -21.41
N SER A 193 13.39 2.75 -22.22
CA SER A 193 14.41 2.70 -23.28
C SER A 193 13.78 2.41 -24.65
N PRO A 194 12.97 3.32 -25.22
CA PRO A 194 12.49 3.15 -26.58
C PRO A 194 13.65 3.23 -27.58
N PRO A 195 13.66 2.45 -28.69
CA PRO A 195 12.60 1.53 -29.13
C PRO A 195 12.65 0.13 -28.49
N TYR A 196 13.60 -0.13 -27.59
CA TYR A 196 13.80 -1.44 -26.97
C TYR A 196 12.70 -1.81 -25.99
N THR A 197 12.15 -0.83 -25.25
CA THR A 197 10.94 -1.03 -24.43
C THR A 197 9.71 -0.48 -25.17
N SER A 198 8.59 -1.20 -25.08
CA SER A 198 7.35 -0.82 -25.73
C SER A 198 6.57 0.25 -24.95
N LEU A 199 5.65 0.93 -25.64
CA LEU A 199 4.67 1.81 -24.97
C LEU A 199 3.82 1.01 -23.95
N ARG A 200 3.52 -0.26 -24.23
CA ARG A 200 2.76 -1.13 -23.33
C ARG A 200 3.49 -1.39 -22.01
N ALA A 201 4.83 -1.52 -22.04
CA ALA A 201 5.63 -1.61 -20.82
C ALA A 201 5.47 -0.35 -19.94
N LYS A 202 5.48 0.85 -20.53
CA LYS A 202 5.23 2.11 -19.81
C LYS A 202 3.80 2.17 -19.26
N LEU A 203 2.78 1.77 -20.02
CA LEU A 203 1.39 1.74 -19.60
C LEU A 203 1.18 0.75 -18.44
N LYS A 204 1.82 -0.41 -18.49
CA LYS A 204 1.84 -1.38 -17.39
C LYS A 204 2.36 -0.77 -16.08
N VAL A 205 3.48 -0.07 -16.13
CA VAL A 205 4.05 0.59 -14.93
C VAL A 205 3.12 1.70 -14.42
N ARG A 206 2.47 2.45 -15.32
CA ARG A 206 1.47 3.44 -14.96
C ARG A 206 0.26 2.79 -14.27
N ALA A 207 -0.21 1.64 -14.74
CA ALA A 207 -1.28 0.88 -14.10
C ALA A 207 -0.88 0.43 -12.69
N LEU A 208 0.33 -0.13 -12.52
CA LEU A 208 0.87 -0.50 -11.20
C LEU A 208 0.95 0.70 -10.24
N ALA A 209 1.37 1.86 -10.72
CA ALA A 209 1.41 3.08 -9.91
C ALA A 209 0.00 3.50 -9.43
N ARG A 210 -1.03 3.32 -10.27
CA ARG A 210 -2.44 3.59 -9.91
C ARG A 210 -2.98 2.59 -8.89
N GLU A 211 -2.73 1.31 -9.07
CA GLU A 211 -3.11 0.28 -8.10
C GLU A 211 -2.47 0.56 -6.73
N LEU A 212 -1.21 0.96 -6.71
CA LEU A 212 -0.51 1.39 -5.49
C LEU A 212 -1.12 2.64 -4.87
N ALA A 213 -1.59 3.60 -5.67
CA ALA A 213 -2.16 4.85 -5.18
C ALA A 213 -3.39 4.62 -4.29
N GLU A 214 -4.10 3.51 -4.45
CA GLU A 214 -5.19 3.13 -3.54
C GLU A 214 -4.73 2.95 -2.08
N TYR A 215 -3.45 2.64 -1.87
CA TYR A 215 -2.82 2.54 -0.54
C TYR A 215 -1.96 3.76 -0.21
N THR A 216 -1.14 4.20 -1.16
CA THR A 216 -0.09 5.20 -0.93
C THR A 216 -0.59 6.64 -1.07
N GLY A 217 -1.75 6.84 -1.69
CA GLY A 217 -2.25 8.17 -2.05
C GLY A 217 -1.73 8.66 -3.40
N ASN A 218 -2.11 9.88 -3.76
CA ASN A 218 -1.66 10.52 -5.00
C ASN A 218 -0.14 10.68 -5.02
N CYS A 219 0.47 10.48 -6.18
CA CYS A 219 1.90 10.58 -6.38
C CYS A 219 2.28 11.08 -7.78
N GLN A 220 3.57 11.26 -8.04
CA GLN A 220 4.12 11.46 -9.36
C GLN A 220 4.83 10.18 -9.81
N LEU A 221 4.66 9.83 -11.07
CA LEU A 221 5.48 8.86 -11.77
C LEU A 221 6.44 9.63 -12.69
N PHE A 222 7.73 9.56 -12.40
CA PHE A 222 8.80 10.09 -13.22
C PHE A 222 9.23 9.03 -14.23
N VAL A 223 9.10 9.29 -15.53
CA VAL A 223 9.58 8.39 -16.58
C VAL A 223 10.85 8.94 -17.19
N VAL A 224 11.95 8.25 -16.97
CA VAL A 224 13.30 8.63 -17.43
C VAL A 224 13.55 8.11 -18.85
N PRO A 225 13.94 8.97 -19.80
CA PRO A 225 14.39 8.53 -21.12
C PRO A 225 15.81 7.94 -21.00
N TYR A 226 15.90 6.60 -20.84
CA TYR A 226 17.15 5.94 -20.46
C TYR A 226 17.92 5.34 -21.63
N THR A 227 17.41 5.38 -22.86
CA THR A 227 18.03 4.76 -24.04
C THR A 227 19.50 5.16 -24.22
N LYS A 228 19.79 6.47 -24.22
CA LYS A 228 21.17 6.96 -24.48
C LYS A 228 22.16 6.56 -23.40
N PRO A 229 21.90 6.70 -22.10
CA PRO A 229 22.80 6.16 -21.07
C PRO A 229 23.01 4.65 -21.20
N GLN A 230 21.95 3.91 -21.49
CA GLN A 230 22.01 2.45 -21.59
C GLN A 230 22.85 1.98 -22.78
N GLU A 231 22.66 2.59 -23.96
CA GLU A 231 23.47 2.31 -25.16
C GLU A 231 24.95 2.69 -24.93
N TYR A 232 25.20 3.83 -24.31
CA TYR A 232 26.56 4.29 -24.01
C TYR A 232 27.30 3.30 -23.10
N ILE A 233 26.65 2.78 -22.07
CA ILE A 233 27.23 1.74 -21.19
C ILE A 233 27.49 0.45 -22.00
N ARG A 234 26.52 0.00 -22.81
CA ARG A 234 26.68 -1.19 -23.67
C ARG A 234 27.89 -1.08 -24.59
N ASP A 235 28.09 0.09 -25.19
CA ASP A 235 29.11 0.28 -26.25
C ASP A 235 30.51 0.54 -25.66
N ASN A 236 30.63 0.92 -24.37
CA ASN A 236 31.91 1.33 -23.78
C ASN A 236 32.34 0.52 -22.54
N ALA A 237 31.49 -0.36 -22.02
CA ALA A 237 31.79 -1.15 -20.83
C ALA A 237 32.05 -2.62 -21.17
N PRO A 238 32.80 -3.37 -20.35
CA PRO A 238 32.84 -4.82 -20.44
C PRO A 238 31.46 -5.45 -20.26
N ASP A 239 31.06 -6.32 -21.18
CA ASP A 239 29.70 -6.94 -21.15
C ASP A 239 29.35 -7.56 -19.82
N VAL A 240 30.26 -8.26 -19.16
CA VAL A 240 30.04 -8.94 -17.89
C VAL A 240 29.71 -7.98 -16.74
N LEU A 241 30.07 -6.69 -16.85
CA LEU A 241 29.83 -5.64 -15.87
C LEU A 241 28.60 -4.79 -16.20
N PHE A 242 28.02 -4.96 -17.39
CA PHE A 242 26.93 -4.12 -17.89
C PHE A 242 25.79 -3.94 -16.88
N THR A 243 25.28 -5.04 -16.32
CA THR A 243 24.12 -5.00 -15.42
C THR A 243 24.39 -4.17 -14.15
N VAL A 244 25.59 -4.29 -13.56
CA VAL A 244 25.94 -3.53 -12.34
C VAL A 244 26.15 -2.06 -12.69
N LEU A 245 26.83 -1.74 -13.78
CA LEU A 245 27.06 -0.38 -14.26
C LEU A 245 25.74 0.33 -14.60
N MET A 246 24.84 -0.37 -15.29
CA MET A 246 23.50 0.12 -15.60
C MET A 246 22.72 0.45 -14.31
N ARG A 247 22.73 -0.42 -13.31
CA ARG A 247 22.05 -0.17 -12.02
C ARG A 247 22.65 1.01 -11.27
N ARG A 248 23.97 1.18 -11.27
CA ARG A 248 24.65 2.35 -10.70
C ARG A 248 24.19 3.63 -11.40
N SER A 249 24.17 3.64 -12.73
CA SER A 249 23.66 4.77 -13.52
C SER A 249 22.19 5.10 -13.17
N MET A 250 21.34 4.10 -13.09
CA MET A 250 19.93 4.30 -12.66
C MET A 250 19.83 4.90 -11.27
N LEU A 251 20.64 4.46 -10.30
CA LEU A 251 20.65 5.01 -8.94
C LEU A 251 21.15 6.45 -8.88
N ARG A 252 22.17 6.82 -9.69
CA ARG A 252 22.62 8.21 -9.80
C ARG A 252 21.55 9.12 -10.41
N ILE A 253 20.89 8.68 -11.47
CA ILE A 253 19.76 9.42 -12.07
C ILE A 253 18.63 9.55 -11.05
N ALA A 254 18.27 8.44 -10.36
CA ALA A 254 17.22 8.45 -9.33
C ALA A 254 17.55 9.44 -8.20
N LYS A 255 18.84 9.53 -7.81
CA LYS A 255 19.28 10.52 -6.83
C LYS A 255 19.10 11.96 -7.34
N LEU A 256 19.47 12.26 -8.58
CA LEU A 256 19.28 13.59 -9.16
C LEU A 256 17.80 13.99 -9.16
N VAL A 257 16.90 13.06 -9.53
CA VAL A 257 15.45 13.30 -9.49
C VAL A 257 14.93 13.42 -8.06
N ALA A 258 15.47 12.62 -7.13
CA ALA A 258 15.13 12.68 -5.71
C ALA A 258 15.50 14.03 -5.09
N ASP A 259 16.67 14.55 -5.39
CA ASP A 259 17.14 15.87 -4.91
C ASP A 259 16.23 17.00 -5.42
N GLN A 260 15.83 16.95 -6.71
CA GLN A 260 14.90 17.93 -7.32
C GLN A 260 13.49 17.86 -6.72
N SER A 261 13.10 16.74 -6.16
CA SER A 261 11.76 16.45 -5.64
C SER A 261 11.72 16.36 -4.12
N GLU A 262 12.81 16.73 -3.44
CA GLU A 262 12.95 16.70 -1.98
C GLU A 262 12.64 15.32 -1.38
N MET A 263 13.13 14.25 -2.00
CA MET A 263 13.04 12.88 -1.49
C MET A 263 14.25 12.56 -0.62
N GLU A 264 14.03 11.89 0.49
CA GLU A 264 15.04 11.62 1.52
C GLU A 264 15.69 10.24 1.40
N ALA A 265 15.09 9.35 0.58
CA ALA A 265 15.57 7.99 0.37
C ALA A 265 15.13 7.46 -1.01
N LEU A 266 15.82 6.41 -1.47
CA LEU A 266 15.41 5.57 -2.59
C LEU A 266 14.84 4.24 -2.08
N ILE A 267 13.92 3.64 -2.84
CA ILE A 267 13.38 2.31 -2.53
C ILE A 267 13.60 1.40 -3.73
N THR A 268 14.09 0.20 -3.49
CA THR A 268 14.23 -0.84 -4.52
C THR A 268 13.55 -2.14 -4.10
N GLY A 269 13.11 -2.93 -5.09
CA GLY A 269 12.50 -4.25 -4.89
C GLY A 269 13.52 -5.39 -4.86
N GLU A 270 14.76 -5.15 -4.46
CA GLU A 270 15.80 -6.16 -4.43
C GLU A 270 15.57 -7.18 -3.33
N SER A 271 15.78 -8.47 -3.66
CA SER A 271 15.86 -9.60 -2.74
C SER A 271 17.20 -10.29 -2.91
N LEU A 272 17.87 -10.61 -1.79
CA LEU A 272 19.22 -11.15 -1.83
C LEU A 272 19.29 -12.48 -2.59
N ALA A 273 20.24 -12.59 -3.52
CA ALA A 273 20.49 -13.78 -4.32
C ALA A 273 19.35 -14.22 -5.27
N GLN A 274 18.32 -13.39 -5.48
CA GLN A 274 17.23 -13.71 -6.39
C GLN A 274 17.69 -13.72 -7.86
N VAL A 275 18.56 -12.80 -8.24
CA VAL A 275 19.20 -12.72 -9.58
C VAL A 275 20.68 -12.37 -9.45
N ALA A 276 21.44 -12.55 -10.53
CA ALA A 276 22.89 -12.37 -10.57
C ALA A 276 23.39 -10.99 -10.11
N SER A 277 22.59 -9.93 -10.29
CA SER A 277 22.89 -8.56 -9.86
C SER A 277 22.49 -8.25 -8.41
N GLN A 278 21.94 -9.21 -7.69
CA GLN A 278 21.47 -9.06 -6.28
C GLN A 278 22.33 -9.88 -5.30
N THR A 279 23.60 -10.06 -5.60
CA THR A 279 24.59 -10.60 -4.67
C THR A 279 25.09 -9.51 -3.71
N MET A 280 25.66 -9.89 -2.57
CA MET A 280 26.22 -8.91 -1.62
C MET A 280 27.24 -7.98 -2.28
N GLN A 281 28.12 -8.54 -3.13
CA GLN A 281 29.13 -7.76 -3.83
C GLN A 281 28.52 -6.78 -4.85
N ALA A 282 27.53 -7.23 -5.63
CA ALA A 282 26.83 -6.36 -6.57
C ALA A 282 26.05 -5.24 -5.86
N ILE A 283 25.37 -5.57 -4.75
CA ILE A 283 24.66 -4.58 -3.93
C ILE A 283 25.64 -3.55 -3.35
N ALA A 284 26.77 -3.98 -2.80
CA ALA A 284 27.81 -3.06 -2.29
C ALA A 284 28.33 -2.12 -3.38
N CYS A 285 28.54 -2.63 -4.61
CA CYS A 285 28.95 -1.81 -5.75
C CYS A 285 27.86 -0.79 -6.14
N THR A 286 26.59 -1.19 -6.12
CA THR A 286 25.48 -0.27 -6.46
C THR A 286 25.25 0.78 -5.38
N ASP A 287 25.38 0.44 -4.10
CA ASP A 287 25.27 1.38 -2.98
C ASP A 287 26.31 2.50 -3.05
N ALA A 288 27.52 2.16 -3.45
CA ALA A 288 28.60 3.14 -3.60
C ALA A 288 28.39 4.18 -4.73
N ALA A 289 27.34 4.03 -5.54
CA ALA A 289 27.08 4.93 -6.67
C ALA A 289 26.49 6.29 -6.26
N GLN A 290 25.87 6.37 -5.10
CA GLN A 290 25.19 7.57 -4.60
C GLN A 290 25.10 7.54 -3.05
N ASN A 291 24.64 8.61 -2.41
CA ASN A 291 24.72 8.79 -0.96
C ASN A 291 23.37 8.91 -0.23
N LEU A 292 22.22 8.77 -0.91
CA LEU A 292 20.94 8.65 -0.24
C LEU A 292 20.77 7.25 0.36
N PRO A 293 20.06 7.09 1.48
CA PRO A 293 19.67 5.77 1.97
C PRO A 293 18.88 5.00 0.91
N ILE A 294 19.26 3.74 0.67
CA ILE A 294 18.49 2.82 -0.18
C ILE A 294 17.74 1.84 0.72
N LEU A 295 16.42 1.92 0.71
CA LEU A 295 15.54 1.05 1.49
C LEU A 295 15.19 -0.18 0.66
N ARG A 296 15.48 -1.36 1.20
CA ARG A 296 15.25 -2.67 0.57
C ARG A 296 14.33 -3.53 1.43
N PRO A 297 13.02 -3.24 1.45
CA PRO A 297 12.10 -3.93 2.36
C PRO A 297 11.96 -5.43 2.07
N LEU A 298 12.37 -5.89 0.89
CA LEU A 298 12.24 -7.28 0.45
C LEU A 298 13.54 -8.07 0.55
N ILE A 299 14.62 -7.49 1.09
CA ILE A 299 15.97 -8.06 0.99
C ILE A 299 16.10 -9.48 1.55
N GLY A 300 15.33 -9.82 2.57
CA GLY A 300 15.32 -11.14 3.20
C GLY A 300 14.08 -11.98 2.90
N MET A 301 13.22 -11.55 1.97
CA MET A 301 12.00 -12.29 1.60
C MET A 301 12.26 -13.22 0.42
N ASP A 302 11.64 -14.39 0.43
CA ASP A 302 11.62 -15.26 -0.73
C ASP A 302 10.53 -14.85 -1.74
N LYS A 303 10.56 -15.45 -2.93
CA LYS A 303 9.64 -15.10 -4.02
C LYS A 303 8.19 -15.41 -3.68
N THR A 304 7.91 -16.44 -2.89
CA THR A 304 6.56 -16.84 -2.52
C THR A 304 5.92 -15.84 -1.55
N GLU A 305 6.70 -15.31 -0.60
CA GLU A 305 6.26 -14.26 0.32
C GLU A 305 5.92 -12.97 -0.43
N ILE A 306 6.77 -12.57 -1.38
CA ILE A 306 6.55 -11.38 -2.21
C ILE A 306 5.30 -11.54 -3.08
N ILE A 307 5.10 -12.69 -3.72
CA ILE A 307 3.91 -13.01 -4.52
C ILE A 307 2.64 -12.94 -3.66
N ALA A 308 2.67 -13.48 -2.43
CA ALA A 308 1.53 -13.44 -1.52
C ALA A 308 1.10 -11.99 -1.22
N ILE A 309 2.06 -11.10 -0.97
CA ILE A 309 1.79 -9.67 -0.77
C ILE A 309 1.26 -9.03 -2.06
N SER A 310 1.88 -9.31 -3.21
CA SER A 310 1.45 -8.76 -4.51
C SER A 310 -0.01 -9.12 -4.84
N ARG A 311 -0.43 -10.36 -4.57
CA ARG A 311 -1.84 -10.79 -4.71
C ARG A 311 -2.75 -10.04 -3.73
N LYS A 312 -2.34 -9.91 -2.48
CA LYS A 312 -3.10 -9.19 -1.44
C LYS A 312 -3.36 -7.73 -1.80
N ILE A 313 -2.39 -7.06 -2.41
CA ILE A 313 -2.50 -5.64 -2.77
C ILE A 313 -3.07 -5.40 -4.18
N GLY A 314 -3.32 -6.47 -4.94
CA GLY A 314 -3.95 -6.42 -6.26
C GLY A 314 -3.00 -6.09 -7.42
N THR A 315 -1.67 -6.08 -7.21
CA THR A 315 -0.69 -5.75 -8.27
C THR A 315 -0.19 -6.96 -9.05
N PHE A 316 -0.54 -8.18 -8.63
CA PHE A 316 0.03 -9.41 -9.21
C PHE A 316 -0.32 -9.57 -10.69
N ASP A 317 -1.60 -9.46 -11.05
CA ASP A 317 -2.07 -9.75 -12.40
C ASP A 317 -1.49 -8.77 -13.42
N THR A 318 -1.44 -7.48 -13.10
CA THR A 318 -0.75 -6.48 -13.92
C THR A 318 0.75 -6.76 -14.02
N SER A 319 1.40 -7.16 -12.90
CA SER A 319 2.85 -7.42 -12.89
C SER A 319 3.29 -8.59 -13.78
N ILE A 320 2.44 -9.59 -14.01
CA ILE A 320 2.77 -10.77 -14.84
C ILE A 320 2.47 -10.58 -16.32
N GLU A 321 1.92 -9.43 -16.73
CA GLU A 321 1.74 -9.13 -18.15
C GLU A 321 3.10 -9.18 -18.90
N PRO A 322 3.15 -9.71 -20.14
CA PRO A 322 4.39 -10.04 -20.84
C PRO A 322 5.04 -8.80 -21.51
N TYR A 323 5.24 -7.73 -20.78
CA TYR A 323 5.92 -6.53 -21.25
C TYR A 323 7.22 -6.33 -20.48
N GLU A 324 8.34 -6.35 -21.19
CA GLU A 324 9.68 -6.32 -20.61
C GLU A 324 10.12 -4.92 -20.21
N ASP A 325 10.87 -4.86 -19.10
CA ASP A 325 11.53 -3.65 -18.61
C ASP A 325 12.91 -3.44 -19.26
N CYS A 326 13.43 -2.21 -19.18
CA CYS A 326 14.76 -1.88 -19.68
C CYS A 326 15.89 -2.72 -19.04
N CYS A 327 15.70 -3.22 -17.84
CA CYS A 327 16.69 -4.01 -17.11
C CYS A 327 17.02 -5.37 -17.75
N THR A 328 16.13 -5.90 -18.59
CA THR A 328 16.35 -7.18 -19.30
C THR A 328 17.04 -7.00 -20.65
N ILE A 329 17.04 -5.79 -21.17
CA ILE A 329 17.65 -5.44 -22.44
C ILE A 329 19.16 -5.41 -22.29
N PHE A 330 19.89 -5.98 -23.24
CA PHE A 330 21.35 -6.09 -23.25
C PHE A 330 21.97 -6.84 -22.07
N THR A 331 21.17 -7.60 -21.31
CA THR A 331 21.71 -8.41 -20.21
C THR A 331 22.65 -9.49 -20.80
N PRO A 332 23.91 -9.55 -20.35
CA PRO A 332 24.86 -10.54 -20.85
C PRO A 332 24.45 -11.95 -20.42
N PRO A 333 24.79 -13.00 -21.24
CA PRO A 333 24.50 -14.39 -20.86
C PRO A 333 25.14 -14.81 -19.53
N HIS A 334 26.29 -14.26 -19.20
CA HIS A 334 27.08 -14.57 -18.00
C HIS A 334 27.47 -13.28 -17.25
N PRO A 335 26.52 -12.62 -16.55
CA PRO A 335 26.84 -11.44 -15.78
C PRO A 335 27.76 -11.78 -14.61
N LYS A 336 28.67 -10.87 -14.26
CA LYS A 336 29.56 -11.05 -13.13
C LYS A 336 28.80 -10.97 -11.81
N THR A 337 28.78 -12.06 -11.06
CA THR A 337 28.06 -12.18 -9.80
C THR A 337 28.85 -11.65 -8.58
N LYS A 338 30.18 -11.55 -8.70
CA LYS A 338 31.08 -11.04 -7.64
C LYS A 338 31.98 -9.92 -8.16
N PRO A 339 31.41 -8.77 -8.57
CA PRO A 339 32.22 -7.63 -8.98
C PRO A 339 32.92 -7.00 -7.77
N SER A 340 34.11 -6.43 -7.97
CA SER A 340 34.73 -5.56 -6.99
C SER A 340 34.41 -4.09 -7.30
N LEU A 341 34.35 -3.24 -6.28
CA LEU A 341 34.12 -1.80 -6.48
C LEU A 341 35.22 -1.16 -7.35
N ALA A 342 36.47 -1.52 -7.10
CA ALA A 342 37.61 -1.01 -7.89
C ALA A 342 37.50 -1.32 -9.38
N GLU A 343 37.02 -2.53 -9.72
CA GLU A 343 36.81 -2.96 -11.11
C GLU A 343 35.66 -2.18 -11.77
N ILE A 344 34.57 -1.93 -11.04
CA ILE A 344 33.43 -1.14 -11.48
C ILE A 344 33.85 0.33 -11.71
N GLU A 345 34.58 0.93 -10.76
CA GLU A 345 35.06 2.31 -10.86
C GLU A 345 36.07 2.49 -11.99
N ALA A 346 36.94 1.50 -12.22
CA ALA A 346 37.85 1.51 -13.36
C ALA A 346 37.09 1.48 -14.71
N ALA A 347 36.04 0.69 -14.82
CA ALA A 347 35.18 0.66 -16.00
C ALA A 347 34.44 2.01 -16.18
N GLU A 348 33.92 2.62 -15.13
CA GLU A 348 33.29 3.94 -15.19
C GLU A 348 34.26 5.05 -15.58
N ALA A 349 35.52 5.00 -15.12
CA ALA A 349 36.55 5.94 -15.53
C ALA A 349 36.82 5.93 -17.06
N GLY A 350 36.58 4.79 -17.71
CA GLY A 350 36.60 4.64 -19.18
C GLY A 350 35.39 5.25 -19.90
N MET A 351 34.40 5.77 -19.17
CA MET A 351 33.14 6.30 -19.72
C MET A 351 32.91 7.78 -19.34
N PRO A 352 33.78 8.73 -19.74
CA PRO A 352 33.70 10.12 -19.28
C PRO A 352 32.40 10.85 -19.69
N GLY A 353 31.71 10.39 -20.74
CA GLY A 353 30.44 10.96 -21.22
C GLY A 353 29.21 10.51 -20.43
N LEU A 354 29.31 9.48 -19.59
CA LEU A 354 28.16 8.89 -18.91
C LEU A 354 27.46 9.87 -17.96
N ALA A 355 28.23 10.61 -17.17
CA ALA A 355 27.70 11.57 -16.19
C ALA A 355 26.82 12.66 -16.86
N GLU A 356 27.22 13.14 -18.03
CA GLU A 356 26.44 14.14 -18.77
C GLU A 356 25.14 13.53 -19.33
N LEU A 357 25.18 12.30 -19.83
CA LEU A 357 23.98 11.59 -20.29
C LEU A 357 23.02 11.33 -19.13
N GLU A 358 23.51 10.97 -17.94
CA GLU A 358 22.72 10.80 -16.73
C GLU A 358 22.06 12.12 -16.29
N ARG A 359 22.80 13.24 -16.33
CA ARG A 359 22.26 14.56 -16.02
C ARG A 359 21.13 14.95 -16.99
N ILE A 360 21.35 14.80 -18.29
CA ILE A 360 20.32 15.09 -19.31
C ILE A 360 19.09 14.21 -19.09
N ALA A 361 19.27 12.93 -18.82
CA ALA A 361 18.16 12.02 -18.56
C ALA A 361 17.34 12.44 -17.31
N ALA A 362 18.01 12.90 -16.24
CA ALA A 362 17.34 13.40 -15.05
C ALA A 362 16.60 14.74 -15.28
N GLU A 363 17.10 15.59 -16.15
CA GLU A 363 16.47 16.89 -16.47
C GLU A 363 15.30 16.76 -17.44
N THR A 364 15.26 15.69 -18.24
CA THR A 364 14.24 15.48 -19.27
C THR A 364 13.20 14.42 -18.90
N VAL A 365 13.03 14.14 -17.61
CA VAL A 365 12.02 13.21 -17.12
C VAL A 365 10.60 13.67 -17.46
N GLU A 366 9.79 12.76 -17.95
CA GLU A 366 8.35 12.97 -18.08
C GLU A 366 7.69 12.81 -16.71
N LYS A 367 6.86 13.77 -16.30
CA LYS A 367 6.15 13.76 -15.01
C LYS A 367 4.69 13.42 -15.24
N ILE A 368 4.27 12.25 -14.78
CA ILE A 368 2.90 11.78 -14.92
C ILE A 368 2.23 11.83 -13.53
N PRO A 369 1.21 12.67 -13.32
CA PRO A 369 0.44 12.65 -12.09
C PRO A 369 -0.36 11.35 -12.01
N ILE A 370 -0.31 10.70 -10.85
CA ILE A 370 -1.10 9.51 -10.53
C ILE A 370 -2.07 9.89 -9.42
N ARG A 371 -3.36 9.76 -9.68
CA ARG A 371 -4.43 10.07 -8.73
C ARG A 371 -5.25 8.83 -8.43
N ILE A 372 -5.79 8.80 -7.22
CA ILE A 372 -6.74 7.76 -6.83
C ILE A 372 -8.00 7.95 -7.67
N GLY A 373 -8.50 6.86 -8.26
CA GLY A 373 -9.69 6.88 -9.09
C GLY A 373 -9.48 7.30 -10.55
N ASP A 374 -8.22 7.57 -10.97
CA ASP A 374 -7.94 7.77 -12.40
C ASP A 374 -8.32 6.52 -13.20
N ASP A 375 -8.95 6.74 -14.36
CA ASP A 375 -9.29 5.65 -15.28
C ASP A 375 -8.03 4.90 -15.72
N PRO A 376 -8.02 3.56 -15.71
CA PRO A 376 -6.87 2.78 -16.16
C PRO A 376 -6.49 2.99 -17.64
N GLU A 377 -7.37 3.48 -18.48
CA GLU A 377 -7.11 3.64 -19.92
C GLU A 377 -6.44 4.97 -20.33
N PHE A 378 -6.20 5.94 -19.43
CA PHE A 378 -5.59 7.23 -19.75
C PHE A 378 -4.34 7.56 -18.93
#